data_36172fac8cb993e74249b2b7403d982d
#
_entry.id   36172fac8cb993e74249b2b7403d982d
#
_cell.length_a   1.000
_cell.length_b   1.000
_cell.length_c   1.000
_cell.angle_alpha   90.00
_cell.angle_beta   90.00
_cell.angle_gamma   90.00
#
_symmetry.space_group_name_H-M   'P 1'
#
loop_
_entity.id
_entity.type
_entity.pdbx_description
1 polymer ?
#
loop_
_entity_poly.entity_id
_entity_poly.type
_entity_poly.pdbx_seq_one_letter_code
_entity_poly.pdbx_strand_id
1 'polypeptide(L)'
;MKNWSKKLRRAWLIVKNRLWGTPVPYKTVYLDELPDALESDAVYLVGENGFLWAAAILCPCGCPSVIRLNLLPDAKPCWQVEAHGDDTITLAPSVWSRKGCGSHYFVRRGLIKWCSES
;
A
#
# COMPACT_ATOMS: atom_id res chain seq x y z
N MET A 1 28.24 11.37 -4.14
CA MET A 1 27.64 11.32 -4.59
C MET A 1 26.48 11.66 -4.58
N LYS A 2 26.12 12.51 -4.70
CA LYS A 2 24.98 12.94 -4.65
C LYS A 2 24.06 12.36 -5.50
N ASN A 3 24.32 11.49 -6.22
CA ASN A 3 23.40 10.97 -7.16
C ASN A 3 22.80 9.65 -6.79
N TRP A 4 22.67 9.38 -5.52
CA TRP A 4 21.92 8.22 -5.14
C TRP A 4 20.48 8.41 -5.53
N SER A 5 19.90 7.48 -6.25
CA SER A 5 18.50 7.57 -6.62
C SER A 5 17.65 7.45 -5.39
N LYS A 6 16.42 7.94 -5.47
CA LYS A 6 15.49 7.79 -4.39
C LYS A 6 15.25 6.33 -4.07
N LYS A 7 15.31 5.50 -5.08
CA LYS A 7 15.10 4.08 -4.90
C LYS A 7 16.17 3.46 -4.03
N LEU A 8 17.44 3.84 -4.23
CA LEU A 8 18.52 3.32 -3.42
C LEU A 8 18.42 3.82 -1.98
N ARG A 9 18.06 5.07 -1.80
CA ARG A 9 17.93 5.62 -0.46
C ARG A 9 16.80 4.93 0.30
N ARG A 10 15.72 4.62 -0.39
CA ARG A 10 14.61 3.95 0.23
C ARG A 10 14.98 2.52 0.61
N ALA A 11 15.71 1.83 -0.25
CA ALA A 11 16.17 0.48 0.06
C ALA A 11 17.07 0.48 1.29
N TRP A 12 17.93 1.49 1.40
CA TRP A 12 18.80 1.61 2.55
C TRP A 12 17.98 1.81 3.83
N LEU A 13 16.95 2.64 3.79
CA LEU A 13 16.11 2.87 4.95
C LEU A 13 15.35 1.60 5.35
N ILE A 14 14.91 0.82 4.39
CA ILE A 14 14.21 -0.42 4.68
C ILE A 14 15.15 -1.39 5.38
N VAL A 15 16.36 -1.53 4.89
CA VAL A 15 17.34 -2.42 5.50
C VAL A 15 17.67 -1.94 6.91
N LYS A 16 17.87 -0.65 7.08
CA LYS A 16 18.19 -0.10 8.38
C LYS A 16 17.07 -0.35 9.37
N ASN A 17 15.83 -0.12 8.96
CA ASN A 17 14.71 -0.34 9.84
C ASN A 17 14.49 -1.79 10.17
N ARG A 18 14.79 -2.68 9.24
CA ARG A 18 14.67 -4.08 9.51
C ARG A 18 15.68 -4.51 10.58
N LEU A 19 16.90 -3.99 10.50
CA LEU A 19 17.90 -4.30 11.50
C LEU A 19 17.54 -3.75 12.87
N TRP A 20 16.89 -2.60 12.90
CA TRP A 20 16.53 -1.99 14.16
C TRP A 20 15.10 -2.30 14.58
N GLY A 21 14.37 -3.07 13.77
CA GLY A 21 13.02 -3.47 14.12
C GLY A 21 11.97 -2.40 13.93
N THR A 22 12.29 -1.33 13.23
CA THR A 22 11.34 -0.24 13.01
C THR A 22 10.81 -0.30 11.58
N PRO A 23 9.52 -0.56 11.38
CA PRO A 23 8.99 -0.63 10.02
C PRO A 23 8.91 0.74 9.37
N VAL A 24 9.02 0.77 8.06
CA VAL A 24 8.89 1.99 7.28
C VAL A 24 7.46 2.04 6.73
N PRO A 25 6.71 3.11 7.01
CA PRO A 25 5.35 3.19 6.48
C PRO A 25 5.34 3.30 4.96
N TYR A 26 4.32 2.73 4.34
CA TYR A 26 4.13 2.86 2.91
C TYR A 26 3.74 4.31 2.62
N LYS A 27 4.29 4.85 1.56
CA LYS A 27 3.91 6.20 1.14
C LYS A 27 2.64 6.12 0.32
N THR A 28 1.95 7.23 0.19
CA THR A 28 0.71 7.30 -0.58
C THR A 28 0.96 8.06 -1.88
N VAL A 29 0.51 7.50 -2.99
CA VAL A 29 0.67 8.11 -4.30
C VAL A 29 -0.71 8.30 -4.90
N TYR A 30 -1.03 9.53 -5.32
CA TYR A 30 -2.32 9.85 -5.92
C TYR A 30 -2.14 9.95 -7.43
N LEU A 31 -2.93 9.20 -8.18
CA LEU A 31 -2.84 9.17 -9.64
C LEU A 31 -4.23 9.07 -10.23
N ASP A 32 -4.37 9.45 -11.48
CA ASP A 32 -5.63 9.21 -12.17
C ASP A 32 -5.60 7.91 -12.96
N GLU A 33 -4.43 7.28 -13.03
CA GLU A 33 -4.30 6.04 -13.77
C GLU A 33 -3.08 5.30 -13.22
N LEU A 34 -3.18 4.01 -13.04
CA LEU A 34 -2.08 3.23 -12.49
C LEU A 34 -0.94 3.10 -13.51
N PRO A 35 0.30 3.20 -13.05
CA PRO A 35 1.43 2.97 -13.94
C PRO A 35 1.57 1.48 -14.25
N ASP A 36 2.38 1.16 -15.25
CA ASP A 36 2.58 -0.23 -15.63
C ASP A 36 3.26 -1.02 -14.52
N ALA A 37 4.10 -0.39 -13.74
CA ALA A 37 4.79 -1.07 -12.65
C ALA A 37 4.62 -0.27 -11.36
N LEU A 38 4.26 -0.95 -10.28
CA LEU A 38 4.08 -0.32 -8.99
C LEU A 38 5.30 -0.55 -8.12
N GLU A 39 5.57 0.42 -7.26
CA GLU A 39 6.63 0.29 -6.28
C GLU A 39 6.13 -0.49 -5.08
N SER A 40 7.01 -1.25 -4.45
CA SER A 40 6.60 -2.15 -3.39
C SER A 40 6.36 -1.48 -2.05
N ASP A 41 6.67 -0.20 -1.93
CA ASP A 41 6.51 0.51 -0.65
C ASP A 41 5.50 1.65 -0.77
N ALA A 42 4.55 1.54 -1.67
CA ALA A 42 3.58 2.59 -1.90
C ALA A 42 2.17 2.04 -2.03
N VAL A 43 1.21 2.82 -1.56
CA VAL A 43 -0.20 2.56 -1.80
C VAL A 43 -0.66 3.59 -2.81
N TYR A 44 -1.26 3.13 -3.89
CA TYR A 44 -1.70 4.01 -4.97
C TYR A 44 -3.18 4.26 -4.83
N LEU A 45 -3.58 5.53 -4.79
CA LEU A 45 -4.98 5.91 -4.74
C LEU A 45 -5.34 6.51 -6.09
N VAL A 46 -6.29 5.89 -6.76
CA VAL A 46 -6.63 6.24 -8.13
C VAL A 46 -7.93 7.03 -8.14
N GLY A 47 -7.90 8.17 -8.76
CA GLY A 47 -9.07 9.03 -8.86
C GLY A 47 -8.74 10.35 -9.50
N GLU A 48 -9.69 11.28 -9.47
CA GLU A 48 -9.50 12.60 -10.05
C GLU A 48 -10.19 13.63 -9.20
N ASN A 49 -9.57 14.79 -9.07
CA ASN A 49 -10.20 15.91 -8.37
C ASN A 49 -10.74 15.56 -7.00
N GLY A 50 -9.97 14.78 -6.27
CA GLY A 50 -10.36 14.41 -4.91
C GLY A 50 -11.36 13.27 -4.82
N PHE A 51 -11.85 12.78 -5.95
CA PHE A 51 -12.78 11.67 -5.95
C PHE A 51 -12.01 10.39 -6.27
N LEU A 52 -11.93 9.48 -5.31
CA LEU A 52 -11.14 8.26 -5.47
C LEU A 52 -12.06 7.09 -5.77
N TRP A 53 -11.67 6.25 -6.71
CA TRP A 53 -12.48 5.11 -7.05
C TRP A 53 -11.76 3.76 -6.85
N ALA A 54 -10.45 3.79 -6.64
CA ALA A 54 -9.73 2.53 -6.43
C ALA A 54 -8.44 2.76 -5.66
N ALA A 55 -7.97 1.71 -5.02
CA ALA A 55 -6.64 1.71 -4.41
C ALA A 55 -5.90 0.51 -4.96
N ALA A 56 -4.58 0.57 -4.98
CA ALA A 56 -3.78 -0.54 -5.44
C ALA A 56 -2.48 -0.61 -4.66
N ILE A 57 -2.00 -1.82 -4.45
CA ILE A 57 -0.79 -2.05 -3.71
C ILE A 57 -0.17 -3.35 -4.22
N LEU A 58 1.15 -3.40 -4.35
CA LEU A 58 1.80 -4.67 -4.60
C LEU A 58 1.69 -5.51 -3.35
N CYS A 59 1.47 -6.79 -3.52
CA CYS A 59 1.25 -7.67 -2.37
C CYS A 59 2.44 -7.59 -1.42
N PRO A 60 2.20 -7.26 -0.16
CA PRO A 60 3.31 -7.08 0.78
C PRO A 60 4.02 -8.37 1.14
N CYS A 61 3.51 -9.52 0.71
CA CYS A 61 4.22 -10.77 0.96
C CYS A 61 5.41 -10.94 0.02
N GLY A 62 5.52 -10.10 -1.00
CA GLY A 62 6.63 -10.19 -1.93
C GLY A 62 6.30 -10.85 -3.24
N CYS A 63 5.10 -11.41 -3.39
CA CYS A 63 4.73 -11.98 -4.67
C CYS A 63 4.41 -10.83 -5.65
N PRO A 64 4.46 -11.07 -6.96
CA PRO A 64 4.28 -9.97 -7.93
C PRO A 64 2.84 -9.54 -8.16
N SER A 65 1.91 -10.00 -7.36
CA SER A 65 0.51 -9.66 -7.56
C SER A 65 0.20 -8.21 -7.23
N VAL A 66 -0.63 -7.58 -8.04
CA VAL A 66 -1.14 -6.25 -7.75
C VAL A 66 -2.52 -6.43 -7.15
N ILE A 67 -2.72 -5.91 -5.96
CA ILE A 67 -4.00 -5.99 -5.26
C ILE A 67 -4.76 -4.72 -5.54
N ARG A 68 -5.94 -4.83 -6.13
CA ARG A 68 -6.78 -3.69 -6.44
C ARG A 68 -7.99 -3.71 -5.53
N LEU A 69 -8.32 -2.57 -4.95
CA LEU A 69 -9.39 -2.45 -3.99
C LEU A 69 -10.40 -1.45 -4.50
N ASN A 70 -11.67 -1.83 -4.49
CA ASN A 70 -12.75 -0.95 -4.92
C ASN A 70 -13.07 0.05 -3.81
N LEU A 71 -13.12 1.34 -4.14
CA LEU A 71 -13.47 2.35 -3.18
C LEU A 71 -14.87 2.93 -3.41
N LEU A 72 -15.58 2.43 -4.41
CA LEU A 72 -16.92 2.93 -4.71
C LEU A 72 -17.97 2.14 -3.94
N PRO A 73 -18.85 2.81 -3.23
CA PRO A 73 -19.80 2.11 -2.36
C PRO A 73 -20.91 1.36 -3.08
N ASP A 74 -21.06 1.57 -4.39
CA ASP A 74 -22.11 0.89 -5.12
C ASP A 74 -21.72 -0.54 -5.53
N ALA A 75 -20.58 -1.02 -5.12
CA ALA A 75 -20.15 -2.39 -5.39
C ALA A 75 -19.49 -2.95 -4.14
N LYS A 76 -19.56 -4.26 -4.00
CA LYS A 76 -18.98 -4.95 -2.85
C LYS A 76 -17.97 -5.98 -3.34
N PRO A 77 -16.87 -6.14 -2.65
CA PRO A 77 -16.49 -5.44 -1.42
C PRO A 77 -16.06 -4.00 -1.70
N CYS A 78 -16.12 -3.17 -0.69
CA CYS A 78 -15.76 -1.78 -0.81
C CYS A 78 -14.87 -1.41 0.37
N TRP A 79 -13.76 -0.74 0.10
CA TRP A 79 -12.84 -0.30 1.16
C TRP A 79 -12.98 1.19 1.38
N GLN A 80 -12.62 1.63 2.56
CA GLN A 80 -12.60 3.03 2.90
C GLN A 80 -11.18 3.46 3.17
N VAL A 81 -10.85 4.68 2.79
CA VAL A 81 -9.52 5.25 2.96
C VAL A 81 -9.61 6.40 3.93
N GLU A 82 -8.75 6.38 4.94
CA GLU A 82 -8.61 7.52 5.84
C GLU A 82 -7.22 8.09 5.63
N ALA A 83 -7.13 9.34 5.21
CA ALA A 83 -5.84 9.98 4.97
C ALA A 83 -5.36 10.66 6.25
N HIS A 84 -4.07 10.59 6.47
CA HIS A 84 -3.47 11.19 7.66
C HIS A 84 -2.52 12.31 7.22
N GLY A 85 -2.21 13.20 8.11
CA GLY A 85 -1.42 14.37 7.78
C GLY A 85 0.04 14.09 7.46
N ASP A 86 0.49 12.86 7.70
CA ASP A 86 1.88 12.50 7.45
C ASP A 86 2.05 11.73 6.14
N ASP A 87 1.11 11.86 5.21
CA ASP A 87 1.16 11.18 3.91
C ASP A 87 0.97 9.68 4.00
N THR A 88 0.44 9.19 5.09
CA THR A 88 0.08 7.78 5.19
C THR A 88 -1.44 7.66 5.15
N ILE A 89 -1.92 6.46 4.92
CA ILE A 89 -3.36 6.21 4.93
C ILE A 89 -3.65 4.94 5.72
N THR A 90 -4.92 4.82 6.09
CA THR A 90 -5.45 3.61 6.69
C THR A 90 -6.55 3.09 5.78
N LEU A 91 -6.54 1.79 5.54
CA LEU A 91 -7.59 1.14 4.76
C LEU A 91 -8.44 0.27 5.67
N ALA A 92 -9.73 0.29 5.45
CA ALA A 92 -10.66 -0.55 6.18
C ALA A 92 -11.66 -1.14 5.20
N PRO A 93 -12.01 -2.38 5.34
CA PRO A 93 -11.51 -3.38 6.28
C PRO A 93 -10.17 -3.97 5.88
N SER A 94 -9.84 -5.14 6.39
CA SER A 94 -8.58 -5.79 6.05
C SER A 94 -8.57 -6.22 4.60
N VAL A 95 -7.36 -6.44 4.09
CA VAL A 95 -7.15 -6.91 2.72
C VAL A 95 -6.81 -8.39 2.79
N TRP A 96 -7.54 -9.20 2.04
CA TRP A 96 -7.32 -10.64 2.06
C TRP A 96 -7.24 -11.16 0.63
N SER A 97 -6.08 -11.65 0.25
CA SER A 97 -5.87 -12.17 -1.09
C SER A 97 -6.20 -13.65 -1.12
N ARG A 98 -7.47 -13.97 -0.96
CA ARG A 98 -7.91 -15.35 -0.79
C ARG A 98 -7.65 -16.23 -1.99
N LYS A 99 -7.78 -15.69 -3.18
CA LYS A 99 -7.56 -16.46 -4.38
C LYS A 99 -6.14 -16.40 -4.88
N GLY A 100 -5.28 -15.70 -4.20
CA GLY A 100 -3.89 -15.56 -4.59
C GLY A 100 -3.00 -16.22 -3.59
N CYS A 101 -2.08 -15.44 -3.01
CA CYS A 101 -1.10 -15.97 -2.09
C CYS A 101 -1.62 -16.20 -0.68
N GLY A 102 -2.86 -15.83 -0.42
CA GLY A 102 -3.44 -16.01 0.92
C GLY A 102 -3.10 -14.93 1.92
N SER A 103 -2.41 -13.89 1.49
CA SER A 103 -2.03 -12.82 2.42
C SER A 103 -3.25 -12.13 2.99
N HIS A 104 -3.25 -11.89 4.29
CA HIS A 104 -4.35 -11.21 4.98
C HIS A 104 -3.74 -10.20 5.94
N TYR A 105 -4.07 -8.93 5.75
CA TYR A 105 -3.42 -7.88 6.51
C TYR A 105 -4.30 -6.64 6.58
N PHE A 106 -3.97 -5.77 7.53
CA PHE A 106 -4.55 -4.43 7.60
C PHE A 106 -3.49 -3.43 7.14
N VAL A 107 -3.93 -2.32 6.60
CA VAL A 107 -3.04 -1.19 6.33
C VAL A 107 -3.46 -0.08 7.27
N ARG A 108 -2.63 0.22 8.26
CA ARG A 108 -2.92 1.24 9.26
C ARG A 108 -1.78 2.25 9.31
N ARG A 109 -2.10 3.48 8.95
CA ARG A 109 -1.11 4.56 8.89
C ARG A 109 0.11 4.13 8.09
N GLY A 110 -0.13 3.49 6.96
CA GLY A 110 0.94 3.05 6.08
C GLY A 110 1.66 1.78 6.51
N LEU A 111 1.31 1.22 7.66
CA LEU A 111 1.98 0.03 8.16
C LEU A 111 1.15 -1.21 7.87
N ILE A 112 1.83 -2.27 7.47
CA ILE A 112 1.17 -3.55 7.21
C ILE A 112 1.08 -4.31 8.51
N LYS A 113 -0.14 -4.61 8.92
CA LYS A 113 -0.39 -5.38 10.13
C LYS A 113 -0.95 -6.72 9.72
N TRP A 114 -0.13 -7.74 9.76
CA TRP A 114 -0.54 -9.06 9.31
C TRP A 114 -1.56 -9.66 10.28
N CYS A 115 -2.59 -10.30 9.72
CA CYS A 115 -3.54 -11.03 10.54
C CYS A 115 -2.97 -12.38 10.86
N SER A 116 -3.09 -12.76 12.13
CA SER A 116 -2.59 -14.07 12.50
C SER A 116 -3.64 -15.08 12.34
N GLU A 117 -4.43 -15.16 11.36
CA GLU A 117 -5.42 -15.97 11.26
C GLU A 117 -5.16 -17.16 10.81
N SER A 118 -5.62 -17.90 10.89
CA SER A 118 -5.40 -19.18 10.48
C SER A 118 -6.46 -19.77 9.74
#